data_90a41585891acf3af7725347675b05aa
#
_entry.id   90a41585891acf3af7725347675b05aa
#
_cell.length_a   1.000
_cell.length_b   1.000
_cell.length_c   1.000
_cell.angle_alpha   90.00
_cell.angle_beta   90.00
_cell.angle_gamma   90.00
#
_symmetry.space_group_name_H-M   'P 1'
#
loop_
_entity.id
_entity.type
_entity.pdbx_description
1 polymer ?
#
loop_
_entity_poly.entity_id
_entity_poly.type
_entity_poly.pdbx_seq_one_letter_code
_entity_poly.pdbx_strand_id
1 'polypeptide(L)'
;FGVSEALADANDFLQGDFYGDQLQGSFVRKLLETLTPHRPFGYETRVSIELKDHTARKPLELLEAKAAAAIADHAAFVFIDAIDPSGTVNPLAHERMGRVFDRWMPYYAHLGGDRVADVAIYHSSISKCNFSPGPRPVSQPDTSDSHTTAAMQAASRLIGRHVPFGVLTP
;
A
#
# COMPACT_ATOMS: atom_id res chain seq x y z
N PHE A 1 0.36 -0.44 -10.11
CA PHE A 1 -0.85 -0.32 -9.31
C PHE A 1 -2.06 -0.66 -10.19
N GLY A 2 -2.87 -1.65 -9.81
CA GLY A 2 -3.98 -2.16 -10.63
C GLY A 2 -5.32 -1.46 -10.42
N VAL A 3 -5.36 -0.37 -9.67
CA VAL A 3 -6.58 0.37 -9.37
C VAL A 3 -6.77 1.52 -10.37
N SER A 4 -8.01 1.78 -10.72
CA SER A 4 -8.43 2.95 -11.49
C SER A 4 -9.63 3.62 -10.82
N GLU A 5 -9.94 4.83 -11.24
CA GLU A 5 -11.09 5.59 -10.74
C GLU A 5 -12.41 4.82 -10.97
N ALA A 6 -12.58 4.25 -12.17
CA ALA A 6 -13.77 3.46 -12.48
C ALA A 6 -13.92 2.19 -11.63
N LEU A 7 -12.80 1.58 -11.24
CA LEU A 7 -12.79 0.45 -10.30
C LEU A 7 -13.15 0.90 -8.89
N ALA A 8 -12.65 2.06 -8.46
CA ALA A 8 -12.96 2.63 -7.17
C ALA A 8 -14.46 2.92 -7.04
N ASP A 9 -15.06 3.54 -8.07
CA ASP A 9 -16.48 3.84 -8.11
C ASP A 9 -17.38 2.59 -8.06
N ALA A 10 -16.88 1.45 -8.53
CA ALA A 10 -17.60 0.18 -8.54
C ALA A 10 -17.48 -0.63 -7.24
N ASN A 11 -16.70 -0.16 -6.28
CA ASN A 11 -16.41 -0.88 -5.04
C ASN A 11 -16.71 -0.02 -3.81
N ASP A 12 -17.23 -0.65 -2.77
CA ASP A 12 -17.45 0.00 -1.47
C ASP A 12 -16.16 0.18 -0.68
N PHE A 13 -15.14 -0.63 -0.98
CA PHE A 13 -13.91 -0.71 -0.22
C PHE A 13 -12.74 -1.11 -1.13
N LEU A 14 -11.66 -0.37 -1.08
CA LEU A 14 -10.42 -0.71 -1.79
C LEU A 14 -9.42 -1.37 -0.86
N GLN A 15 -8.81 -2.43 -1.33
CA GLN A 15 -7.77 -3.18 -0.64
C GLN A 15 -6.73 -3.68 -1.63
N GLY A 16 -5.51 -3.86 -1.20
CA GLY A 16 -4.46 -4.42 -2.06
C GLY A 16 -3.22 -4.87 -1.31
N ASP A 17 -2.48 -5.74 -1.99
CA ASP A 17 -1.22 -6.34 -1.56
C ASP A 17 -0.06 -5.44 -1.94
N PHE A 18 0.72 -4.99 -0.94
CA PHE A 18 1.85 -4.10 -1.15
C PHE A 18 3.12 -4.67 -0.55
N TYR A 19 3.93 -5.26 -1.43
CA TYR A 19 5.18 -5.92 -1.08
C TYR A 19 6.41 -5.06 -1.30
N GLY A 20 6.25 -3.90 -1.93
CA GLY A 20 7.32 -2.98 -2.25
C GLY A 20 7.95 -2.29 -1.04
N ASP A 21 8.85 -1.38 -1.35
CA ASP A 21 9.55 -0.57 -0.36
C ASP A 21 8.66 0.49 0.31
N GLN A 22 9.25 1.29 1.16
CA GLN A 22 8.54 2.34 1.90
C GLN A 22 8.04 3.47 0.99
N LEU A 23 8.76 3.77 -0.08
CA LEU A 23 8.37 4.79 -1.06
C LEU A 23 7.09 4.35 -1.78
N GLN A 24 7.08 3.13 -2.31
CA GLN A 24 5.91 2.55 -2.95
C GLN A 24 4.72 2.51 -1.98
N GLY A 25 4.95 2.02 -0.76
CA GLY A 25 3.90 1.95 0.26
C GLY A 25 3.32 3.32 0.59
N SER A 26 4.15 4.36 0.74
CA SER A 26 3.69 5.72 1.02
C SER A 26 2.83 6.29 -0.12
N PHE A 27 3.28 6.14 -1.36
CA PHE A 27 2.54 6.63 -2.52
C PHE A 27 1.19 5.92 -2.68
N VAL A 28 1.20 4.58 -2.59
CA VAL A 28 0.00 3.76 -2.79
C VAL A 28 -1.04 4.02 -1.71
N ARG A 29 -0.66 4.13 -0.44
CA ARG A 29 -1.63 4.45 0.61
C ARG A 29 -2.32 5.79 0.37
N LYS A 30 -1.58 6.81 -0.07
CA LYS A 30 -2.15 8.12 -0.41
C LYS A 30 -3.06 8.08 -1.64
N LEU A 31 -2.70 7.27 -2.63
CA LEU A 31 -3.56 7.03 -3.80
C LEU A 31 -4.86 6.32 -3.40
N LEU A 32 -4.77 5.25 -2.61
CA LEU A 32 -5.96 4.52 -2.15
C LEU A 32 -6.85 5.37 -1.24
N GLU A 33 -6.27 6.21 -0.40
CA GLU A 33 -7.04 7.16 0.42
C GLU A 33 -7.86 8.12 -0.43
N THR A 34 -7.29 8.62 -1.53
CA THR A 34 -8.00 9.51 -2.46
C THR A 34 -9.10 8.79 -3.23
N LEU A 35 -8.83 7.57 -3.67
CA LEU A 35 -9.78 6.78 -4.46
C LEU A 35 -10.87 6.11 -3.62
N THR A 36 -10.66 5.90 -2.33
CA THR A 36 -11.61 5.20 -1.48
C THR A 36 -12.68 6.18 -0.96
N PRO A 37 -13.94 6.04 -1.35
CA PRO A 37 -15.03 6.92 -0.88
C PRO A 37 -15.32 6.71 0.61
N HIS A 38 -15.02 5.53 1.15
CA HIS A 38 -15.22 5.15 2.55
C HIS A 38 -13.91 4.73 3.18
N ARG A 39 -13.62 5.28 4.35
CA ARG A 39 -12.46 4.86 5.16
C ARG A 39 -12.87 3.76 6.16
N PRO A 40 -11.94 2.88 6.53
CA PRO A 40 -10.56 2.78 6.03
C PRO A 40 -10.47 2.01 4.70
N PHE A 41 -9.39 2.22 3.95
CA PHE A 41 -8.96 1.32 2.87
C PHE A 41 -8.04 0.23 3.42
N GLY A 42 -7.90 -0.91 2.74
CA GLY A 42 -7.05 -2.02 3.17
C GLY A 42 -5.62 -1.91 2.62
N TYR A 43 -4.65 -2.06 3.50
CA TYR A 43 -3.22 -2.13 3.15
C TYR A 43 -2.66 -3.45 3.67
N GLU A 44 -2.39 -4.38 2.75
CA GLU A 44 -1.90 -5.72 3.07
C GLU A 44 -0.40 -5.84 2.85
N THR A 45 0.26 -6.60 3.71
CA THR A 45 1.67 -6.98 3.52
C THR A 45 1.94 -8.36 4.09
N ARG A 46 2.84 -9.09 3.45
CA ARG A 46 3.26 -10.40 3.93
C ARG A 46 4.20 -10.30 5.13
N VAL A 47 4.09 -11.26 6.03
CA VAL A 47 5.00 -11.44 7.16
C VAL A 47 6.34 -12.02 6.71
N SER A 48 6.31 -12.91 5.72
CA SER A 48 7.50 -13.52 5.11
C SER A 48 8.31 -12.54 4.26
N ILE A 49 9.59 -12.84 4.04
CA ILE A 49 10.45 -12.07 3.14
C ILE A 49 9.99 -12.26 1.69
N GLU A 50 9.74 -13.51 1.28
CA GLU A 50 9.15 -13.83 -0.03
C GLU A 50 7.85 -14.62 0.15
N LEU A 51 6.92 -14.45 -0.77
CA LEU A 51 5.62 -15.10 -0.68
C LEU A 51 5.70 -16.63 -0.73
N LYS A 52 6.70 -17.15 -1.43
CA LYS A 52 6.97 -18.59 -1.56
C LYS A 52 7.82 -19.17 -0.44
N ASP A 53 8.42 -18.34 0.41
CA ASP A 53 9.27 -18.76 1.52
C ASP A 53 8.58 -18.41 2.85
N HIS A 54 7.92 -19.40 3.42
CA HIS A 54 7.17 -19.26 4.67
C HIS A 54 8.05 -19.39 5.91
N THR A 55 9.33 -19.70 5.76
CA THR A 55 10.26 -19.88 6.88
C THR A 55 11.01 -18.59 7.23
N ALA A 56 11.34 -17.78 6.23
CA ALA A 56 12.04 -16.50 6.41
C ALA A 56 11.04 -15.36 6.67
N ARG A 57 11.16 -14.73 7.83
CA ARG A 57 10.27 -13.65 8.27
C ARG A 57 10.96 -12.30 8.25
N LYS A 58 10.20 -11.27 7.93
CA LYS A 58 10.64 -9.89 8.08
C LYS A 58 10.98 -9.58 9.54
N PRO A 59 11.97 -8.71 9.79
CA PRO A 59 12.23 -8.18 11.11
C PRO A 59 10.99 -7.55 11.73
N LEU A 60 10.86 -7.67 13.06
CA LEU A 60 9.72 -7.11 13.79
C LEU A 60 9.61 -5.59 13.56
N GLU A 61 10.73 -4.91 13.62
CA GLU A 61 10.83 -3.45 13.46
C GLU A 61 10.32 -2.98 12.08
N LEU A 62 10.55 -3.77 11.04
CA LEU A 62 10.03 -3.47 9.70
C LEU A 62 8.51 -3.64 9.63
N LEU A 63 7.97 -4.68 10.27
CA LEU A 63 6.52 -4.90 10.34
C LEU A 63 5.84 -3.80 11.16
N GLU A 64 6.42 -3.41 12.30
CA GLU A 64 5.96 -2.31 13.12
C GLU A 64 5.97 -0.97 12.36
N ALA A 65 7.04 -0.68 11.61
CA ALA A 65 7.13 0.53 10.81
C ALA A 65 6.07 0.57 9.68
N LYS A 66 5.80 -0.59 9.05
CA LYS A 66 4.73 -0.70 8.04
C LYS A 66 3.34 -0.49 8.65
N ALA A 67 3.08 -1.06 9.81
CA ALA A 67 1.82 -0.88 10.52
C ALA A 67 1.64 0.58 10.96
N ALA A 68 2.65 1.21 11.54
CA ALA A 68 2.64 2.62 11.92
C ALA A 68 2.33 3.52 10.72
N ALA A 69 2.99 3.29 9.60
CA ALA A 69 2.78 4.08 8.38
C ALA A 69 1.39 3.87 7.78
N ALA A 70 0.84 2.65 7.86
CA ALA A 70 -0.52 2.37 7.41
C ALA A 70 -1.56 3.09 8.28
N ILE A 71 -1.41 3.03 9.60
CA ILE A 71 -2.28 3.72 10.56
C ILE A 71 -2.22 5.24 10.36
N ALA A 72 -1.02 5.80 10.17
CA ALA A 72 -0.85 7.23 9.92
C ALA A 72 -1.52 7.72 8.63
N ASP A 73 -1.71 6.83 7.64
CA ASP A 73 -2.43 7.10 6.41
C ASP A 73 -3.91 6.60 6.47
N HIS A 74 -4.46 6.32 7.66
CA HIS A 74 -5.83 5.83 7.89
C HIS A 74 -6.17 4.50 7.20
N ALA A 75 -5.17 3.67 6.92
CA ALA A 75 -5.37 2.34 6.35
C ALA A 75 -5.70 1.30 7.43
N ALA A 76 -6.59 0.37 7.10
CA ALA A 76 -6.72 -0.89 7.81
C ALA A 76 -5.51 -1.77 7.46
N PHE A 77 -4.68 -2.07 8.44
CA PHE A 77 -3.47 -2.86 8.22
C PHE A 77 -3.75 -4.36 8.31
N VAL A 78 -3.36 -5.10 7.29
CA VAL A 78 -3.59 -6.54 7.18
C VAL A 78 -2.28 -7.28 6.96
N PHE A 79 -2.07 -8.36 7.71
CA PHE A 79 -0.98 -9.29 7.45
C PHE A 79 -1.42 -10.45 6.56
N ILE A 80 -0.53 -10.83 5.64
CA ILE A 80 -0.64 -12.05 4.87
C ILE A 80 0.41 -13.03 5.38
N ASP A 81 -0.04 -14.22 5.76
CA ASP A 81 0.82 -15.34 6.09
C ASP A 81 0.34 -16.60 5.34
N ALA A 82 1.14 -17.63 5.37
CA ALA A 82 0.84 -18.89 4.70
C ALA A 82 0.31 -19.94 5.67
N ILE A 83 -0.52 -20.79 5.11
CA ILE A 83 -0.96 -22.04 5.73
C ILE A 83 -0.04 -23.15 5.18
N ASP A 84 0.52 -23.95 6.06
CA ASP A 84 1.34 -25.09 5.63
C ASP A 84 0.46 -26.24 5.05
N PRO A 85 1.06 -27.23 4.35
CA PRO A 85 0.29 -28.31 3.74
C PRO A 85 -0.56 -29.15 4.72
N SER A 86 -0.25 -29.12 6.01
CA SER A 86 -1.03 -29.80 7.04
C SER A 86 -2.25 -28.99 7.52
N GLY A 87 -2.43 -27.78 7.00
CA GLY A 87 -3.52 -26.89 7.39
C GLY A 87 -3.24 -26.08 8.66
N THR A 88 -2.00 -26.05 9.12
CA THR A 88 -1.59 -25.28 10.29
C THR A 88 -0.95 -23.95 9.90
N VAL A 89 -0.99 -23.01 10.84
CA VAL A 89 -0.31 -21.73 10.72
C VAL A 89 0.94 -21.71 11.60
N ASN A 90 1.91 -20.90 11.27
CA ASN A 90 3.13 -20.78 12.04
C ASN A 90 2.90 -19.97 13.34
N PRO A 91 2.96 -20.60 14.52
CA PRO A 91 2.66 -19.93 15.79
C PRO A 91 3.59 -18.74 16.08
N LEU A 92 4.87 -18.81 15.67
CA LEU A 92 5.83 -17.70 15.84
C LEU A 92 5.52 -16.52 14.91
N ALA A 93 4.96 -16.77 13.73
CA ALA A 93 4.48 -15.69 12.85
C ALA A 93 3.27 -14.99 13.47
N HIS A 94 2.31 -15.76 13.97
CA HIS A 94 1.13 -15.23 14.65
C HIS A 94 1.46 -14.46 15.91
N GLU A 95 2.38 -14.94 16.75
CA GLU A 95 2.88 -14.20 17.91
C GLU A 95 3.47 -12.84 17.50
N ARG A 96 4.29 -12.84 16.43
CA ARG A 96 4.89 -11.61 15.91
C ARG A 96 3.84 -10.62 15.39
N MET A 97 2.84 -11.10 14.66
CA MET A 97 1.71 -10.27 14.21
C MET A 97 0.94 -9.69 15.40
N GLY A 98 0.65 -10.51 16.41
CA GLY A 98 0.00 -10.07 17.65
C GLY A 98 0.76 -8.93 18.32
N ARG A 99 2.08 -9.05 18.48
CA ARG A 99 2.93 -8.00 19.07
C ARG A 99 2.86 -6.68 18.29
N VAL A 100 2.79 -6.73 16.96
CA VAL A 100 2.61 -5.52 16.14
C VAL A 100 1.26 -4.88 16.41
N PHE A 101 0.18 -5.66 16.42
CA PHE A 101 -1.16 -5.13 16.70
C PHE A 101 -1.27 -4.56 18.12
N ASP A 102 -0.80 -5.28 19.14
CA ASP A 102 -0.81 -4.83 20.53
C ASP A 102 -0.12 -3.47 20.70
N ARG A 103 0.98 -3.26 19.98
CA ARG A 103 1.71 -1.99 20.01
C ARG A 103 0.92 -0.83 19.43
N TRP A 104 0.18 -1.05 18.34
CA TRP A 104 -0.46 0.03 17.59
C TRP A 104 -1.95 0.20 17.90
N MET A 105 -2.61 -0.80 18.47
CA MET A 105 -4.03 -0.71 18.86
C MET A 105 -4.39 0.53 19.67
N PRO A 106 -3.58 1.01 20.63
CA PRO A 106 -3.94 2.21 21.40
C PRO A 106 -4.13 3.46 20.56
N TYR A 107 -3.53 3.50 19.36
CA TYR A 107 -3.64 4.66 18.46
C TYR A 107 -4.92 4.66 17.63
N TYR A 108 -5.65 3.55 17.53
CA TYR A 108 -6.89 3.49 16.76
C TYR A 108 -7.96 4.47 17.25
N ALA A 109 -8.02 4.76 18.52
CA ALA A 109 -8.95 5.74 19.08
C ALA A 109 -8.70 7.18 18.58
N HIS A 110 -7.54 7.44 17.98
CA HIS A 110 -7.11 8.75 17.50
C HIS A 110 -7.17 8.87 15.95
N LEU A 111 -7.64 7.83 15.28
CA LEU A 111 -7.84 7.87 13.82
C LEU A 111 -9.12 8.64 13.50
N GLY A 112 -9.07 9.48 12.48
CA GLY A 112 -10.25 10.25 12.05
C GLY A 112 -9.97 11.71 11.70
N GLY A 113 -8.72 12.15 11.78
CA GLY A 113 -8.29 13.47 11.32
C GLY A 113 -8.20 13.54 9.78
N ASP A 114 -8.06 14.75 9.26
CA ASP A 114 -7.76 14.98 7.86
C ASP A 114 -6.27 15.04 7.63
N ARG A 115 -5.84 14.62 6.43
CA ARG A 115 -4.45 14.72 6.02
C ARG A 115 -4.06 16.18 5.88
N VAL A 116 -2.98 16.57 6.53
CA VAL A 116 -2.34 17.88 6.32
C VAL A 116 -1.27 17.72 5.25
N ALA A 117 -1.51 18.28 4.06
CA ALA A 117 -0.56 18.26 2.96
C ALA A 117 -0.74 19.52 2.09
N ASP A 118 0.33 20.28 1.92
CA ASP A 118 0.34 21.51 1.10
C ASP A 118 0.60 21.21 -0.38
N VAL A 119 1.04 19.99 -0.69
CA VAL A 119 1.43 19.55 -2.05
C VAL A 119 0.70 18.26 -2.38
N ALA A 120 0.26 18.14 -3.63
CA ALA A 120 -0.29 16.89 -4.13
C ALA A 120 0.40 16.47 -5.43
N ILE A 121 0.57 15.16 -5.59
CA ILE A 121 1.07 14.54 -6.81
C ILE A 121 -0.14 14.10 -7.62
N TYR A 122 -0.28 14.61 -8.84
CA TYR A 122 -1.32 14.17 -9.75
C TYR A 122 -0.98 12.79 -10.34
N HIS A 123 -1.90 11.85 -10.23
CA HIS A 123 -1.79 10.51 -10.80
C HIS A 123 -3.07 10.16 -11.57
N SER A 124 -2.92 9.74 -12.81
CA SER A 124 -4.03 9.35 -13.69
C SER A 124 -3.84 7.92 -14.19
N SER A 125 -4.85 7.09 -13.97
CA SER A 125 -4.87 5.72 -14.51
C SER A 125 -4.87 5.70 -16.04
N ILE A 126 -5.51 6.69 -16.68
CA ILE A 126 -5.51 6.83 -18.14
C ILE A 126 -4.10 7.13 -18.67
N SER A 127 -3.39 8.06 -18.03
CA SER A 127 -2.01 8.39 -18.42
C SER A 127 -1.04 7.23 -18.17
N LYS A 128 -1.27 6.45 -17.13
CA LYS A 128 -0.52 5.23 -16.84
C LYS A 128 -0.72 4.16 -17.93
N CYS A 129 -1.97 3.97 -18.35
CA CYS A 129 -2.34 2.98 -19.35
C CYS A 129 -2.24 3.58 -20.76
N ASN A 130 -1.04 4.03 -21.16
CA ASN A 130 -0.84 4.55 -22.50
C ASN A 130 -1.02 3.45 -23.56
N PHE A 131 -2.14 3.48 -24.25
CA PHE A 131 -2.48 2.56 -25.35
C PHE A 131 -1.93 2.99 -26.72
N SER A 132 -1.14 4.05 -26.78
CA SER A 132 -0.63 4.63 -28.03
C SER A 132 0.14 3.66 -28.92
N PRO A 133 0.86 2.64 -28.41
CA PRO A 133 1.51 1.63 -29.27
C PRO A 133 0.59 0.46 -29.65
N GLY A 134 -0.70 0.51 -29.37
CA GLY A 134 -1.65 -0.57 -29.63
C GLY A 134 -1.75 -1.60 -28.50
N PRO A 135 -2.62 -2.60 -28.64
CA PRO A 135 -2.85 -3.59 -27.61
C PRO A 135 -1.58 -4.40 -27.36
N ARG A 136 -1.16 -4.46 -26.11
CA ARG A 136 -0.03 -5.30 -25.66
C ARG A 136 -0.54 -6.63 -25.11
N PRO A 137 0.20 -7.72 -25.31
CA PRO A 137 -0.12 -8.99 -24.65
C PRO A 137 -0.16 -8.80 -23.11
N VAL A 138 -1.16 -9.36 -22.46
CA VAL A 138 -1.26 -9.34 -20.99
C VAL A 138 -0.04 -9.96 -20.31
N SER A 139 0.65 -10.87 -21.02
CA SER A 139 1.90 -11.50 -20.58
C SER A 139 3.11 -10.55 -20.52
N GLN A 140 3.00 -9.35 -21.08
CA GLN A 140 4.07 -8.34 -21.07
C GLN A 140 3.53 -7.01 -20.52
N PRO A 141 3.28 -6.91 -19.21
CA PRO A 141 2.88 -5.64 -18.61
C PRO A 141 3.98 -4.62 -18.84
N ASP A 142 3.58 -3.42 -19.26
CA ASP A 142 4.53 -2.31 -19.38
C ASP A 142 4.92 -1.84 -17.97
N THR A 143 6.12 -2.22 -17.57
CA THR A 143 6.71 -1.76 -16.32
C THR A 143 7.43 -0.41 -16.47
N SER A 144 7.52 0.11 -17.68
CA SER A 144 8.21 1.36 -18.01
C SER A 144 7.28 2.57 -18.11
N ASP A 145 6.14 2.53 -17.45
CA ASP A 145 5.20 3.64 -17.39
C ASP A 145 5.88 4.91 -16.87
N SER A 146 6.07 5.87 -17.78
CA SER A 146 6.75 7.13 -17.51
C SER A 146 5.95 8.00 -16.52
N HIS A 147 4.63 7.91 -16.53
CA HIS A 147 3.77 8.68 -15.63
C HIS A 147 3.92 8.22 -14.19
N THR A 148 3.80 6.93 -13.93
CA THR A 148 4.03 6.38 -12.59
C THR A 148 5.48 6.60 -12.14
N THR A 149 6.44 6.45 -13.04
CA THR A 149 7.85 6.71 -12.73
C THR A 149 8.06 8.17 -12.28
N ALA A 150 7.49 9.14 -12.99
CA ALA A 150 7.58 10.56 -12.62
C ALA A 150 6.90 10.85 -11.27
N ALA A 151 5.73 10.27 -11.05
CA ALA A 151 5.01 10.41 -9.77
C ALA A 151 5.82 9.83 -8.60
N MET A 152 6.44 8.66 -8.78
CA MET A 152 7.29 8.04 -7.76
C MET A 152 8.57 8.85 -7.50
N GLN A 153 9.17 9.43 -8.52
CA GLN A 153 10.33 10.32 -8.36
C GLN A 153 9.95 11.60 -7.59
N ALA A 154 8.78 12.18 -7.88
CA ALA A 154 8.28 13.33 -7.13
C ALA A 154 8.05 12.96 -5.65
N ALA A 155 7.39 11.84 -5.37
CA ALA A 155 7.18 11.33 -4.01
C ALA A 155 8.52 11.12 -3.27
N SER A 156 9.50 10.52 -3.92
CA SER A 156 10.83 10.32 -3.34
C SER A 156 11.51 11.62 -2.93
N ARG A 157 11.40 12.65 -3.77
CA ARG A 157 11.98 13.98 -3.48
C ARG A 157 11.26 14.68 -2.32
N LEU A 158 9.93 14.56 -2.24
CA LEU A 158 9.14 15.15 -1.15
C LEU A 158 9.44 14.44 0.18
N ILE A 159 9.49 13.11 0.19
CA ILE A 159 9.87 12.33 1.38
C ILE A 159 11.26 12.71 1.86
N GLY A 160 12.25 12.76 0.95
CA GLY A 160 13.63 13.10 1.29
C GLY A 160 13.81 14.54 1.82
N ARG A 161 12.81 15.40 1.62
CA ARG A 161 12.78 16.79 2.13
C ARG A 161 11.79 16.98 3.29
N HIS A 162 11.18 15.89 3.78
CA HIS A 162 10.16 15.93 4.83
C HIS A 162 8.96 16.83 4.50
N VAL A 163 8.58 16.91 3.22
CA VAL A 163 7.40 17.65 2.78
C VAL A 163 6.19 16.71 2.72
N PRO A 164 5.15 16.95 3.53
CA PRO A 164 3.91 16.18 3.46
C PRO A 164 3.25 16.36 2.09
N PHE A 165 2.73 15.27 1.55
CA PHE A 165 2.04 15.30 0.27
C PHE A 165 0.83 14.38 0.23
N GLY A 166 -0.14 14.72 -0.60
CA GLY A 166 -1.24 13.87 -1.01
C GLY A 166 -1.05 13.34 -2.43
N VAL A 167 -1.98 12.53 -2.88
CA VAL A 167 -2.13 12.13 -4.29
C VAL A 167 -3.51 12.57 -4.76
N LEU A 168 -3.59 13.16 -5.95
CA LEU A 168 -4.84 13.54 -6.59
C LEU A 168 -5.04 12.72 -7.86
N THR A 169 -6.29 12.37 -8.13
CA THR A 169 -6.73 11.69 -9.35
C THR A 169 -7.70 12.58 -10.13
N PRO A 170 -7.98 12.29 -11.43
CA PRO A 170 -8.97 13.02 -12.21
C PRO A 170 -10.33 13.11 -11.55
#